data_116261794b8ba8fe27eddcf9c667d932
#
_entry.id   116261794b8ba8fe27eddcf9c667d932
#
_cell.length_a   1.000
_cell.length_b   1.000
_cell.length_c   1.000
_cell.angle_alpha   90.00
_cell.angle_beta   90.00
_cell.angle_gamma   90.00
#
_symmetry.space_group_name_H-M   'P 1'
#
loop_
_entity.id
_entity.type
_entity.pdbx_description
1 polymer ?
#
loop_
_entity_poly.entity_id
_entity_poly.type
_entity_poly.pdbx_seq_one_letter_code
_entity_poly.pdbx_strand_id
1 'polypeptide(L)'
;MPKGDIVIVFDCGATNVRAIAINSKGSVIASESLPNSPSPDPFYPAYRIWNVEEIWKKMCIASGKVVSRINKGNIAGITVTTFGVDGTLFDKNGKMLYPVISWQCERTNPVMENIGKYIPLVDLYKITGVLPFTFNTINKIIWFTENKPDLTEKSSMFLFMPSIFSYFLTGEMINDTTMAGTSMLTELPSRQFSVEVLD
;
A
#
# COMPACT_ATOMS: atom_id res chain seq x y z
N MET A 1 -11.25 -24.71 12.04
CA MET A 1 -10.90 -24.45 10.63
C MET A 1 -12.09 -23.80 9.96
N PRO A 2 -11.93 -22.79 9.09
CA PRO A 2 -13.04 -22.24 8.33
C PRO A 2 -13.71 -23.35 7.51
N LYS A 3 -15.04 -23.40 7.54
CA LYS A 3 -15.82 -24.44 6.84
C LYS A 3 -15.94 -24.20 5.32
N GLY A 4 -15.45 -23.06 4.83
CA GLY A 4 -15.57 -22.66 3.43
C GLY A 4 -14.34 -23.02 2.59
N ASP A 5 -14.53 -23.03 1.28
CA ASP A 5 -13.48 -23.27 0.28
C ASP A 5 -13.24 -22.07 -0.67
N ILE A 6 -13.91 -20.94 -0.41
CA ILE A 6 -13.83 -19.71 -1.22
C ILE A 6 -13.04 -18.64 -0.47
N VAL A 7 -12.06 -18.03 -1.15
CA VAL A 7 -11.39 -16.82 -0.69
C VAL A 7 -11.83 -15.65 -1.57
N ILE A 8 -12.19 -14.53 -0.95
CA ILE A 8 -12.42 -13.27 -1.64
C ILE A 8 -11.10 -12.52 -1.71
N VAL A 9 -10.67 -12.19 -2.92
CA VAL A 9 -9.45 -11.39 -3.17
C VAL A 9 -9.87 -9.99 -3.55
N PHE A 10 -9.44 -8.99 -2.78
CA PHE A 10 -9.43 -7.60 -3.20
C PHE A 10 -8.13 -7.32 -3.95
N ASP A 11 -8.25 -7.05 -5.24
CA ASP A 11 -7.12 -6.74 -6.11
C ASP A 11 -7.19 -5.27 -6.54
N CYS A 12 -6.36 -4.46 -5.92
CA CYS A 12 -6.28 -3.02 -6.19
C CYS A 12 -5.14 -2.71 -7.17
N GLY A 13 -5.45 -2.71 -8.44
CA GLY A 13 -4.54 -2.27 -9.48
C GLY A 13 -4.62 -0.74 -9.70
N ALA A 14 -3.63 -0.21 -10.42
CA ALA A 14 -3.58 1.22 -10.78
C ALA A 14 -4.71 1.64 -11.74
N THR A 15 -5.22 0.71 -12.55
CA THR A 15 -6.27 0.96 -13.54
C THR A 15 -7.62 0.36 -13.18
N ASN A 16 -7.64 -0.64 -12.30
CA ASN A 16 -8.86 -1.32 -11.88
C ASN A 16 -8.79 -1.76 -10.41
N VAL A 17 -9.93 -1.69 -9.73
CA VAL A 17 -10.17 -2.33 -8.44
C VAL A 17 -11.08 -3.52 -8.69
N ARG A 18 -10.70 -4.71 -8.22
CA ARG A 18 -11.45 -5.95 -8.43
C ARG A 18 -11.77 -6.64 -7.12
N ALA A 19 -12.93 -7.29 -7.08
CA ALA A 19 -13.22 -8.35 -6.13
C ALA A 19 -13.33 -9.67 -6.89
N ILE A 20 -12.65 -10.70 -6.42
CA ILE A 20 -12.56 -12.00 -7.09
C ILE A 20 -12.84 -13.09 -6.07
N ALA A 21 -13.77 -14.00 -6.36
CA ALA A 21 -13.99 -15.20 -5.57
C ALA A 21 -13.23 -16.37 -6.20
N ILE A 22 -12.30 -16.95 -5.46
CA ILE A 22 -11.46 -18.08 -5.90
C ILE A 22 -11.73 -19.27 -4.98
N ASN A 23 -11.93 -20.46 -5.55
CA ASN A 23 -12.10 -21.68 -4.77
C ASN A 23 -10.75 -22.36 -4.46
N SER A 24 -10.79 -23.41 -3.62
CA SER A 24 -9.61 -24.20 -3.23
C SER A 24 -8.91 -24.92 -4.40
N LYS A 25 -9.54 -24.99 -5.58
CA LYS A 25 -8.95 -25.55 -6.82
C LYS A 25 -8.26 -24.47 -7.69
N GLY A 26 -8.26 -23.19 -7.23
CA GLY A 26 -7.71 -22.06 -7.99
C GLY A 26 -8.64 -21.53 -9.09
N SER A 27 -9.90 -22.01 -9.16
CA SER A 27 -10.86 -21.53 -10.16
C SER A 27 -11.52 -20.23 -9.70
N VAL A 28 -11.58 -19.23 -10.58
CA VAL A 28 -12.37 -18.02 -10.38
C VAL A 28 -13.84 -18.36 -10.56
N ILE A 29 -14.63 -18.18 -9.49
CA ILE A 29 -16.09 -18.49 -9.48
C ILE A 29 -16.91 -17.25 -9.86
N ALA A 30 -16.49 -16.08 -9.37
CA ALA A 30 -17.11 -14.82 -9.68
C ALA A 30 -16.06 -13.70 -9.60
N SER A 31 -16.22 -12.68 -10.41
CA SER A 31 -15.42 -11.47 -10.35
C SER A 31 -16.21 -10.23 -10.73
N GLU A 32 -15.78 -9.10 -10.21
CA GLU A 32 -16.31 -7.77 -10.55
C GLU A 32 -15.16 -6.79 -10.59
N SER A 33 -15.16 -5.86 -11.54
CA SER A 33 -14.10 -4.89 -11.75
C SER A 33 -14.67 -3.48 -11.93
N LEU A 34 -14.04 -2.50 -11.29
CA LEU A 34 -14.38 -1.09 -11.42
C LEU A 34 -13.13 -0.30 -11.80
N PRO A 35 -13.23 0.74 -12.64
CA PRO A 35 -12.06 1.52 -13.04
C PRO A 35 -11.43 2.23 -11.86
N ASN A 36 -10.10 2.39 -11.92
CA ASN A 36 -9.30 3.10 -10.94
C ASN A 36 -8.30 4.02 -11.62
N SER A 37 -7.96 5.11 -10.95
CA SER A 37 -6.93 6.06 -11.38
C SER A 37 -6.50 6.93 -10.19
N PRO A 38 -5.27 7.48 -10.20
CA PRO A 38 -4.88 8.45 -9.19
C PRO A 38 -5.66 9.75 -9.36
N SER A 39 -5.88 10.44 -8.25
CA SER A 39 -6.55 11.73 -8.18
C SER A 39 -5.54 12.87 -7.97
N PRO A 40 -5.90 14.14 -8.29
CA PRO A 40 -5.12 15.28 -7.84
C PRO A 40 -5.00 15.31 -6.32
N ASP A 41 -3.84 15.72 -5.81
CA ASP A 41 -3.63 15.94 -4.38
C ASP A 41 -4.45 17.17 -3.93
N PRO A 42 -5.27 17.10 -2.85
CA PRO A 42 -6.08 18.21 -2.41
C PRO A 42 -5.28 19.43 -1.91
N PHE A 43 -4.01 19.22 -1.51
CA PHE A 43 -3.12 20.28 -1.04
C PHE A 43 -2.19 20.81 -2.14
N TYR A 44 -1.89 19.97 -3.13
CA TYR A 44 -0.98 20.27 -4.24
C TYR A 44 -1.55 19.70 -5.56
N PRO A 45 -2.47 20.39 -6.24
CA PRO A 45 -3.23 19.84 -7.39
C PRO A 45 -2.39 19.32 -8.57
N ALA A 46 -1.16 19.79 -8.71
CA ALA A 46 -0.21 19.27 -9.71
C ALA A 46 0.25 17.83 -9.40
N TYR A 47 0.17 17.41 -8.15
CA TYR A 47 0.60 16.08 -7.70
C TYR A 47 -0.52 15.06 -7.73
N ARG A 48 -0.18 13.78 -7.61
CA ARG A 48 -1.11 12.65 -7.70
C ARG A 48 -1.10 11.84 -6.41
N ILE A 49 -2.30 11.45 -5.98
CA ILE A 49 -2.54 10.62 -4.80
C ILE A 49 -3.52 9.49 -5.14
N TRP A 50 -3.56 8.48 -4.30
CA TRP A 50 -4.64 7.50 -4.27
C TRP A 50 -5.69 7.93 -3.24
N ASN A 51 -6.93 8.10 -3.69
CA ASN A 51 -8.06 8.32 -2.78
C ASN A 51 -8.49 6.98 -2.18
N VAL A 52 -7.98 6.69 -0.98
CA VAL A 52 -8.21 5.42 -0.28
C VAL A 52 -9.69 5.18 0.00
N GLU A 53 -10.44 6.22 0.37
CA GLU A 53 -11.87 6.09 0.65
C GLU A 53 -12.67 5.73 -0.61
N GLU A 54 -12.32 6.32 -1.75
CA GLU A 54 -12.95 5.98 -3.02
C GLU A 54 -12.64 4.55 -3.45
N ILE A 55 -11.37 4.13 -3.30
CA ILE A 55 -10.94 2.76 -3.60
C ILE A 55 -11.68 1.77 -2.69
N TRP A 56 -11.78 2.07 -1.39
CA TRP A 56 -12.52 1.24 -0.45
C TRP A 56 -14.00 1.10 -0.82
N LYS A 57 -14.66 2.18 -1.21
CA LYS A 57 -16.04 2.14 -1.73
C LYS A 57 -16.16 1.23 -2.95
N LYS A 58 -15.20 1.31 -3.89
CA LYS A 58 -15.14 0.42 -5.06
C LYS A 58 -14.98 -1.04 -4.66
N MET A 59 -14.11 -1.36 -3.70
CA MET A 59 -13.95 -2.71 -3.15
C MET A 59 -15.26 -3.23 -2.54
N CYS A 60 -15.94 -2.42 -1.75
CA CYS A 60 -17.23 -2.77 -1.14
C CYS A 60 -18.31 -3.04 -2.19
N ILE A 61 -18.41 -2.20 -3.23
CA ILE A 61 -19.38 -2.38 -4.33
C ILE A 61 -19.06 -3.67 -5.10
N ALA A 62 -17.80 -3.87 -5.49
CA ALA A 62 -17.38 -5.04 -6.25
C ALA A 62 -17.59 -6.32 -5.45
N SER A 63 -17.21 -6.35 -4.16
CA SER A 63 -17.41 -7.52 -3.30
C SER A 63 -18.88 -7.82 -3.06
N GLY A 64 -19.74 -6.83 -2.88
CA GLY A 64 -21.18 -7.01 -2.76
C GLY A 64 -21.77 -7.75 -3.96
N LYS A 65 -21.39 -7.36 -5.18
CA LYS A 65 -21.80 -8.03 -6.42
C LYS A 65 -21.24 -9.45 -6.54
N VAL A 66 -19.99 -9.69 -6.14
CA VAL A 66 -19.38 -11.03 -6.15
C VAL A 66 -20.08 -11.94 -5.14
N VAL A 67 -20.27 -11.47 -3.90
CA VAL A 67 -20.88 -12.24 -2.82
C VAL A 67 -22.35 -12.57 -3.11
N SER A 68 -23.06 -11.75 -3.89
CA SER A 68 -24.45 -12.07 -4.32
C SER A 68 -24.54 -13.25 -5.30
N ARG A 69 -23.43 -13.64 -5.95
CA ARG A 69 -23.36 -14.72 -6.95
C ARG A 69 -22.84 -16.05 -6.39
N ILE A 70 -22.49 -16.09 -5.09
CA ILE A 70 -21.89 -17.27 -4.45
C ILE A 70 -22.62 -17.63 -3.15
N ASN A 71 -22.38 -18.86 -2.66
CA ASN A 71 -22.85 -19.23 -1.34
C ASN A 71 -21.95 -18.61 -0.26
N LYS A 72 -22.51 -17.65 0.49
CA LYS A 72 -21.79 -16.92 1.56
C LYS A 72 -21.23 -17.85 2.65
N GLY A 73 -21.91 -18.97 2.93
CA GLY A 73 -21.45 -19.96 3.92
C GLY A 73 -20.16 -20.67 3.53
N ASN A 74 -19.74 -20.56 2.26
CA ASN A 74 -18.51 -21.16 1.76
C ASN A 74 -17.32 -20.18 1.76
N ILE A 75 -17.49 -18.94 2.21
CA ILE A 75 -16.39 -17.98 2.31
C ILE A 75 -15.49 -18.34 3.50
N ALA A 76 -14.26 -18.72 3.22
CA ALA A 76 -13.23 -19.07 4.20
C ALA A 76 -12.44 -17.86 4.69
N GLY A 77 -12.32 -16.81 3.88
CA GLY A 77 -11.55 -15.62 4.22
C GLY A 77 -11.51 -14.58 3.13
N ILE A 78 -10.86 -13.46 3.46
CA ILE A 78 -10.60 -12.33 2.56
C ILE A 78 -9.10 -12.07 2.55
N THR A 79 -8.55 -11.73 1.40
CA THR A 79 -7.17 -11.25 1.26
C THR A 79 -7.13 -10.02 0.38
N VAL A 80 -6.06 -9.25 0.51
CA VAL A 80 -5.84 -8.01 -0.24
C VAL A 80 -4.52 -8.09 -1.00
N THR A 81 -4.53 -7.68 -2.24
CA THR A 81 -3.33 -7.43 -3.03
C THR A 81 -3.43 -6.06 -3.70
N THR A 82 -2.30 -5.37 -3.83
CA THR A 82 -2.25 -4.04 -4.45
C THR A 82 -0.96 -3.87 -5.25
N PHE A 83 -0.83 -2.71 -5.91
CA PHE A 83 0.48 -2.24 -6.39
C PHE A 83 1.41 -1.99 -5.18
N GLY A 84 2.74 -2.08 -5.42
CA GLY A 84 3.78 -1.89 -4.41
C GLY A 84 4.09 -0.43 -4.10
N VAL A 85 5.02 -0.22 -3.21
CA VAL A 85 5.73 1.03 -2.84
C VAL A 85 4.88 2.17 -2.27
N ASP A 86 3.56 2.12 -2.36
CA ASP A 86 2.67 3.20 -1.92
C ASP A 86 2.12 2.94 -0.52
N GLY A 87 2.02 4.00 0.25
CA GLY A 87 1.50 4.00 1.60
C GLY A 87 1.45 5.41 2.17
N THR A 88 1.08 5.54 3.44
CA THR A 88 1.02 6.83 4.12
C THR A 88 1.14 6.71 5.64
N LEU A 89 1.23 7.86 6.30
CA LEU A 89 1.40 8.01 7.74
C LEU A 89 0.06 7.88 8.48
N PHE A 90 0.09 7.17 9.60
CA PHE A 90 -1.03 7.04 10.55
C PHE A 90 -0.61 7.50 11.94
N ASP A 91 -1.53 8.11 12.69
CA ASP A 91 -1.33 8.43 14.09
C ASP A 91 -1.60 7.21 15.00
N LYS A 92 -1.31 7.37 16.30
CA LYS A 92 -1.55 6.33 17.32
C LYS A 92 -3.01 5.91 17.49
N ASN A 93 -3.96 6.69 16.99
CA ASN A 93 -5.39 6.42 17.05
C ASN A 93 -5.89 5.73 15.76
N GLY A 94 -4.99 5.41 14.82
CA GLY A 94 -5.32 4.81 13.54
C GLY A 94 -5.92 5.77 12.52
N LYS A 95 -5.72 7.08 12.70
CA LYS A 95 -6.15 8.09 11.74
C LYS A 95 -5.07 8.30 10.68
N MET A 96 -5.46 8.22 9.42
CA MET A 96 -4.61 8.57 8.29
C MET A 96 -4.30 10.07 8.30
N LEU A 97 -3.02 10.44 8.28
CA LEU A 97 -2.55 11.82 8.41
C LEU A 97 -2.41 12.55 7.08
N TYR A 98 -2.23 11.83 5.98
CA TYR A 98 -2.09 12.37 4.64
C TYR A 98 -2.61 11.37 3.60
N PRO A 99 -3.11 11.82 2.43
CA PRO A 99 -3.45 10.92 1.33
C PRO A 99 -2.25 10.07 0.88
N VAL A 100 -2.50 8.88 0.36
CA VAL A 100 -1.45 8.00 -0.17
C VAL A 100 -0.84 8.62 -1.42
N ILE A 101 0.45 8.96 -1.37
CA ILE A 101 1.20 9.49 -2.52
C ILE A 101 1.31 8.38 -3.57
N SER A 102 0.79 8.65 -4.78
CA SER A 102 0.85 7.69 -5.89
C SER A 102 2.29 7.49 -6.39
N TRP A 103 2.64 6.26 -6.75
CA TRP A 103 3.90 5.94 -7.42
C TRP A 103 4.06 6.67 -8.78
N GLN A 104 2.96 7.16 -9.35
CA GLN A 104 2.95 7.97 -10.58
C GLN A 104 3.20 9.47 -10.30
N CYS A 105 3.40 9.86 -9.03
CA CYS A 105 3.58 11.24 -8.65
C CYS A 105 5.04 11.67 -8.75
N GLU A 106 5.29 12.78 -9.44
CA GLU A 106 6.64 13.28 -9.68
C GLU A 106 7.26 14.03 -8.49
N ARG A 107 6.52 14.23 -7.37
CA ARG A 107 7.02 14.98 -6.20
C ARG A 107 8.27 14.38 -5.56
N THR A 108 8.50 13.09 -5.76
CA THR A 108 9.65 12.37 -5.23
C THR A 108 10.89 12.39 -6.15
N ASN A 109 10.78 12.93 -7.36
CA ASN A 109 11.92 13.03 -8.28
C ASN A 109 13.09 13.86 -7.68
N PRO A 110 12.86 15.08 -7.14
CA PRO A 110 13.95 15.86 -6.53
C PRO A 110 14.54 15.18 -5.29
N VAL A 111 13.72 14.41 -4.53
CA VAL A 111 14.22 13.64 -3.38
C VAL A 111 15.21 12.58 -3.85
N MET A 112 14.84 11.80 -4.86
CA MET A 112 15.70 10.75 -5.42
C MET A 112 17.01 11.32 -6.01
N GLU A 113 16.97 12.47 -6.68
CA GLU A 113 18.16 13.15 -7.21
C GLU A 113 19.14 13.57 -6.10
N ASN A 114 18.63 13.85 -4.91
CA ASN A 114 19.40 14.33 -3.77
C ASN A 114 19.54 13.30 -2.63
N ILE A 115 19.14 12.04 -2.84
CA ILE A 115 19.15 11.01 -1.79
C ILE A 115 20.55 10.75 -1.22
N GLY A 116 21.59 11.01 -2.03
CA GLY A 116 22.98 10.86 -1.62
C GLY A 116 23.41 11.76 -0.45
N LYS A 117 22.61 12.79 -0.08
CA LYS A 117 22.83 13.58 1.14
C LYS A 117 22.49 12.83 2.43
N TYR A 118 21.66 11.78 2.33
CA TYR A 118 21.28 10.91 3.44
C TYR A 118 22.10 9.62 3.43
N ILE A 119 22.08 8.90 2.31
CA ILE A 119 22.79 7.64 2.13
C ILE A 119 23.27 7.48 0.68
N PRO A 120 24.52 7.06 0.42
CA PRO A 120 24.98 6.76 -0.93
C PRO A 120 24.14 5.64 -1.56
N LEU A 121 23.69 5.81 -2.82
CA LEU A 121 22.85 4.84 -3.51
C LEU A 121 23.44 3.42 -3.58
N VAL A 122 24.77 3.33 -3.71
CA VAL A 122 25.45 2.03 -3.74
C VAL A 122 25.30 1.29 -2.41
N ASP A 123 25.39 2.01 -1.29
CA ASP A 123 25.27 1.42 0.03
C ASP A 123 23.80 1.07 0.34
N LEU A 124 22.87 1.96 -0.01
CA LEU A 124 21.44 1.67 0.07
C LEU A 124 21.04 0.42 -0.73
N TYR A 125 21.60 0.24 -1.94
CA TYR A 125 21.38 -0.97 -2.73
C TYR A 125 21.99 -2.22 -2.08
N LYS A 126 23.20 -2.14 -1.52
CA LYS A 126 23.84 -3.27 -0.81
C LYS A 126 23.01 -3.72 0.39
N ILE A 127 22.44 -2.77 1.14
CA ILE A 127 21.61 -3.07 2.32
C ILE A 127 20.29 -3.72 1.89
N THR A 128 19.61 -3.10 0.94
CA THR A 128 18.20 -3.43 0.65
C THR A 128 17.99 -4.41 -0.50
N GLY A 129 18.96 -4.53 -1.42
CA GLY A 129 18.83 -5.29 -2.66
C GLY A 129 17.81 -4.74 -3.66
N VAL A 130 17.26 -3.56 -3.41
CA VAL A 130 16.22 -2.93 -4.23
C VAL A 130 16.83 -1.87 -5.14
N LEU A 131 16.52 -1.93 -6.43
CA LEU A 131 16.95 -0.88 -7.37
C LEU A 131 16.30 0.46 -7.03
N PRO A 132 17.09 1.56 -7.05
CA PRO A 132 16.59 2.88 -6.74
C PRO A 132 15.74 3.43 -7.89
N PHE A 133 14.48 3.71 -7.59
CA PHE A 133 13.53 4.41 -8.45
C PHE A 133 12.92 5.60 -7.70
N THR A 134 12.51 6.62 -8.43
CA THR A 134 11.89 7.83 -7.85
C THR A 134 10.65 7.50 -7.00
N PHE A 135 9.93 6.44 -7.33
CA PHE A 135 8.70 6.03 -6.66
C PHE A 135 8.89 5.12 -5.43
N ASN A 136 10.12 4.68 -5.07
CA ASN A 136 10.32 3.87 -3.88
C ASN A 136 9.83 4.58 -2.62
N THR A 137 9.38 3.80 -1.63
CA THR A 137 8.77 4.33 -0.40
C THR A 137 9.69 5.25 0.38
N ILE A 138 10.99 4.96 0.43
CA ILE A 138 11.99 5.80 1.11
C ILE A 138 11.89 7.26 0.65
N ASN A 139 11.73 7.52 -0.66
CA ASN A 139 11.62 8.86 -1.20
C ASN A 139 10.35 9.58 -0.73
N LYS A 140 9.27 8.84 -0.46
CA LYS A 140 8.03 9.40 0.10
C LYS A 140 8.19 9.76 1.57
N ILE A 141 8.90 8.92 2.34
CA ILE A 141 9.19 9.19 3.76
C ILE A 141 10.11 10.41 3.87
N ILE A 142 11.17 10.49 3.08
CA ILE A 142 12.04 11.67 3.03
C ILE A 142 11.22 12.91 2.64
N TRP A 143 10.35 12.81 1.62
CA TRP A 143 9.48 13.91 1.23
C TRP A 143 8.58 14.38 2.39
N PHE A 144 8.01 13.46 3.17
CA PHE A 144 7.21 13.80 4.36
C PHE A 144 8.08 14.51 5.40
N THR A 145 9.27 14.00 5.69
CA THR A 145 10.19 14.59 6.67
C THR A 145 10.59 16.00 6.27
N GLU A 146 10.89 16.24 4.99
CA GLU A 146 11.30 17.56 4.49
C GLU A 146 10.15 18.57 4.36
N ASN A 147 8.95 18.11 3.97
CA ASN A 147 7.85 19.01 3.56
C ASN A 147 6.67 19.00 4.53
N LYS A 148 6.58 18.03 5.43
CA LYS A 148 5.48 17.84 6.39
C LYS A 148 6.00 17.33 7.74
N PRO A 149 7.01 17.97 8.35
CA PRO A 149 7.62 17.50 9.61
C PRO A 149 6.57 17.32 10.72
N ASP A 150 5.58 18.22 10.83
CA ASP A 150 4.51 18.11 11.81
C ASP A 150 3.69 16.81 11.68
N LEU A 151 3.55 16.25 10.46
CA LEU A 151 2.85 14.99 10.26
C LEU A 151 3.76 13.82 10.60
N THR A 152 5.04 13.93 10.30
CA THR A 152 6.04 12.90 10.65
C THR A 152 6.13 12.76 12.17
N GLU A 153 6.21 13.88 12.92
CA GLU A 153 6.23 13.88 14.38
C GLU A 153 4.95 13.29 15.02
N LYS A 154 3.78 13.50 14.40
CA LYS A 154 2.50 12.97 14.87
C LYS A 154 2.29 11.51 14.47
N SER A 155 3.07 11.02 13.52
CA SER A 155 2.90 9.66 13.03
C SER A 155 3.41 8.64 14.04
N SER A 156 2.73 7.50 14.10
CA SER A 156 3.17 6.33 14.86
C SER A 156 3.49 5.15 13.95
N MET A 157 2.97 5.18 12.71
CA MET A 157 3.17 4.09 11.76
C MET A 157 3.02 4.59 10.31
N PHE A 158 3.79 3.99 9.41
CA PHE A 158 3.56 4.04 7.98
C PHE A 158 2.89 2.74 7.55
N LEU A 159 1.69 2.82 6.96
CA LEU A 159 1.02 1.65 6.40
C LEU A 159 1.11 1.66 4.87
N PHE A 160 1.52 0.51 4.33
CA PHE A 160 1.48 0.26 2.89
C PHE A 160 0.04 0.07 2.40
N MET A 161 -0.20 0.29 1.12
CA MET A 161 -1.53 0.25 0.53
C MET A 161 -2.34 -1.00 0.88
N PRO A 162 -1.83 -2.26 0.79
CA PRO A 162 -2.61 -3.43 1.17
C PRO A 162 -2.85 -3.50 2.68
N SER A 163 -1.91 -2.99 3.48
CA SER A 163 -2.03 -2.92 4.94
C SER A 163 -3.12 -1.95 5.39
N ILE A 164 -3.34 -0.85 4.66
CA ILE A 164 -4.44 0.08 4.91
C ILE A 164 -5.79 -0.63 4.76
N PHE A 165 -5.98 -1.42 3.70
CA PHE A 165 -7.24 -2.15 3.51
C PHE A 165 -7.38 -3.33 4.47
N SER A 166 -6.29 -3.99 4.84
CA SER A 166 -6.30 -5.01 5.89
C SER A 166 -6.68 -4.39 7.25
N TYR A 167 -6.17 -3.20 7.55
CA TYR A 167 -6.57 -2.43 8.73
C TYR A 167 -8.08 -2.10 8.72
N PHE A 168 -8.65 -1.70 7.59
CA PHE A 168 -10.09 -1.44 7.48
C PHE A 168 -10.94 -2.69 7.70
N LEU A 169 -10.39 -3.88 7.41
CA LEU A 169 -11.08 -5.15 7.62
C LEU A 169 -10.95 -5.68 9.05
N THR A 170 -9.82 -5.44 9.73
CA THR A 170 -9.45 -6.12 10.98
C THR A 170 -9.30 -5.21 12.17
N GLY A 171 -9.04 -3.92 11.96
CA GLY A 171 -8.64 -2.98 13.00
C GLY A 171 -7.16 -3.07 13.41
N GLU A 172 -6.36 -3.96 12.78
CA GLU A 172 -4.95 -4.18 13.11
C GLU A 172 -4.02 -3.47 12.13
N MET A 173 -3.12 -2.62 12.65
CA MET A 173 -2.12 -1.90 11.86
C MET A 173 -0.84 -2.73 11.71
N ILE A 174 -0.77 -3.55 10.67
CA ILE A 174 0.35 -4.48 10.40
C ILE A 174 0.79 -4.34 8.96
N ASN A 175 2.10 -4.31 8.72
CA ASN A 175 2.69 -4.41 7.39
C ASN A 175 3.19 -5.82 7.13
N ASP A 176 3.01 -6.31 5.90
CA ASP A 176 3.61 -7.57 5.47
C ASP A 176 5.03 -7.37 4.91
N THR A 177 5.85 -8.43 5.01
CA THR A 177 7.26 -8.37 4.59
C THR A 177 7.45 -8.25 3.08
N THR A 178 6.49 -8.71 2.27
CA THR A 178 6.63 -8.63 0.80
C THR A 178 6.49 -7.20 0.34
N MET A 179 5.57 -6.46 0.94
CA MET A 179 5.37 -5.05 0.65
C MET A 179 6.51 -4.20 1.23
N ALA A 180 6.90 -4.45 2.49
CA ALA A 180 8.04 -3.79 3.11
C ALA A 180 9.33 -3.98 2.29
N GLY A 181 9.54 -5.16 1.70
CA GLY A 181 10.68 -5.46 0.84
C GLY A 181 10.77 -4.60 -0.44
N THR A 182 9.69 -3.93 -0.86
CA THR A 182 9.74 -3.01 -2.03
C THR A 182 10.13 -1.58 -1.66
N SER A 183 10.23 -1.29 -0.37
CA SER A 183 10.29 0.08 0.16
C SER A 183 11.66 0.75 0.09
N MET A 184 12.74 -0.03 -0.06
CA MET A 184 14.13 0.35 0.22
C MET A 184 14.40 0.71 1.70
N LEU A 185 13.63 0.14 2.63
CA LEU A 185 13.78 0.38 4.08
C LEU A 185 14.17 -0.88 4.85
N THR A 186 14.20 -2.04 4.17
CA THR A 186 14.47 -3.33 4.81
C THR A 186 15.80 -3.92 4.36
N GLU A 187 16.48 -4.59 5.26
CA GLU A 187 17.69 -5.35 4.94
C GLU A 187 17.34 -6.63 4.19
N LEU A 188 18.07 -6.91 3.13
CA LEU A 188 17.85 -8.10 2.30
C LEU A 188 18.00 -9.42 3.08
N PRO A 189 19.04 -9.62 3.92
CA PRO A 189 19.22 -10.89 4.64
C PRO A 189 18.19 -11.13 5.75
N SER A 190 17.94 -10.09 6.57
CA SER A 190 17.09 -10.21 7.76
C SER A 190 15.59 -10.05 7.44
N ARG A 191 15.25 -9.36 6.35
CA ARG A 191 13.90 -8.91 5.98
C ARG A 191 13.25 -8.02 7.06
N GLN A 192 14.07 -7.44 7.92
CA GLN A 192 13.64 -6.46 8.93
C GLN A 192 13.91 -5.04 8.44
N PHE A 193 13.25 -4.06 9.02
CA PHE A 193 13.58 -2.67 8.76
C PHE A 193 15.03 -2.39 9.20
N SER A 194 15.79 -1.73 8.33
CA SER A 194 17.19 -1.40 8.58
C SER A 194 17.29 -0.18 9.49
N VAL A 195 17.95 -0.32 10.62
CA VAL A 195 18.26 0.82 11.51
C VAL A 195 19.13 1.83 10.78
N GLU A 196 20.15 1.35 10.05
CA GLU A 196 21.08 2.22 9.29
C GLU A 196 20.37 3.08 8.23
N VAL A 197 19.26 2.59 7.67
CA VAL A 197 18.49 3.35 6.64
C VAL A 197 17.47 4.29 7.29
N LEU A 198 17.04 4.00 8.51
CA LEU A 198 15.99 4.77 9.20
C LEU A 198 16.56 5.91 10.06
N ASP A 199 17.82 5.86 10.48
CA ASP A 199 18.55 6.89 11.22
C ASP A 199 19.10 8.00 10.30
#